data_c22b254d2dced5c0f6d623849106d745
#
_entry.id   c22b254d2dced5c0f6d623849106d745
#
_cell.length_a   1.000
_cell.length_b   1.000
_cell.length_c   1.000
_cell.angle_alpha   90.00
_cell.angle_beta   90.00
_cell.angle_gamma   90.00
#
_symmetry.space_group_name_H-M   'P 1'
#
loop_
_entity.id
_entity.type
_entity.pdbx_description
1 polymer ?
#
loop_
_entity_poly.entity_id
_entity_poly.type
_entity_poly.pdbx_seq_one_letter_code
_entity_poly.pdbx_strand_id
1 'polypeptide(L)'
;MYDEGAEAAGSAPALGGVAKRFNLEGLIPLILLVIIGVASLNYFGVIDVPFLPKGSARVQVLVIGEPSLGERVALDNLSGFLNYRTRAADSFGNASSEELFQYDIIMFDQSNSSDKSVTVALGDALQKYIAKGGKLIMVMNSGIYQSVGFNGYTASDVIGWKATFGNIVPAECVASHDGVPSCREGQEQSVIGRVWQQDFDHPIMQGIEVAPPIGDAPQALKTLAIQADAGAKTIAYIKAENTPQTFPAILEKKNFPMGTVIYFNYDPGMTPGILKNTIYYLK
;
A
#
# COMPACT_ATOMS: atom_id res chain seq x y z
N MET A 1 72.84 67.34 26.76
CA MET A 1 73.01 66.82 28.11
C MET A 1 71.84 65.87 28.36
N TYR A 2 72.11 64.58 28.28
CA TYR A 2 71.46 63.42 28.89
C TYR A 2 69.96 63.34 28.91
N ASP A 3 69.31 62.23 28.80
CA ASP A 3 69.66 60.81 28.71
C ASP A 3 68.47 59.97 28.29
N GLU A 4 68.80 58.80 27.93
CA GLU A 4 68.02 57.64 27.54
C GLU A 4 66.80 57.30 28.37
N GLY A 5 65.75 56.78 27.72
CA GLY A 5 64.65 56.06 28.31
C GLY A 5 64.14 54.99 27.34
N ALA A 6 64.67 53.75 27.53
CA ALA A 6 64.40 52.62 26.71
C ALA A 6 62.94 52.10 26.83
N GLU A 7 62.35 51.91 25.73
CA GLU A 7 61.05 51.24 25.56
C GLU A 7 61.15 49.75 25.74
N ALA A 8 60.35 49.20 26.59
CA ALA A 8 60.09 47.76 26.64
C ALA A 8 58.86 47.44 25.77
N ALA A 9 59.12 46.94 24.60
CA ALA A 9 58.13 46.38 23.72
C ALA A 9 57.58 45.09 24.30
N GLY A 10 56.32 45.16 24.79
CA GLY A 10 55.55 43.96 25.16
C GLY A 10 55.15 43.17 23.93
N SER A 11 55.76 42.01 23.75
CA SER A 11 55.38 41.05 22.74
C SER A 11 54.04 40.43 23.07
N ALA A 12 53.01 40.71 22.27
CA ALA A 12 51.74 40.00 22.30
C ALA A 12 51.97 38.52 21.95
N PRO A 13 51.33 37.57 22.65
CA PRO A 13 51.43 36.17 22.29
C PRO A 13 50.72 35.91 20.98
N ALA A 14 51.45 35.40 20.02
CA ALA A 14 50.94 34.96 18.74
C ALA A 14 49.98 33.78 18.93
N LEU A 15 48.67 34.04 18.81
CA LEU A 15 47.60 33.04 18.68
C LEU A 15 47.65 32.37 17.29
N GLY A 16 48.81 31.95 16.85
CA GLY A 16 49.09 31.41 15.53
C GLY A 16 49.62 29.97 15.54
N GLY A 17 49.04 29.06 16.33
CA GLY A 17 49.66 27.74 16.48
C GLY A 17 48.75 26.52 16.36
N VAL A 18 47.45 26.63 16.31
CA VAL A 18 46.56 25.47 16.35
C VAL A 18 45.93 25.14 14.99
N ALA A 19 45.98 26.05 14.02
CA ALA A 19 45.36 25.83 12.68
C ALA A 19 46.30 25.10 11.68
N LYS A 20 47.47 24.66 12.06
CA LYS A 20 48.39 23.93 11.20
C LYS A 20 48.49 22.48 11.62
N ARG A 21 47.72 21.63 11.03
CA ARG A 21 47.85 20.20 10.76
C ARG A 21 46.53 19.45 10.94
N PHE A 22 45.43 19.95 10.38
CA PHE A 22 44.46 19.00 9.89
C PHE A 22 45.09 18.33 8.67
N ASN A 23 45.77 17.21 8.89
CA ASN A 23 46.22 16.36 7.81
C ASN A 23 45.00 15.93 7.03
N LEU A 24 44.86 16.41 5.79
CA LEU A 24 43.84 15.97 4.87
C LEU A 24 43.80 14.44 4.75
N GLU A 25 44.95 13.80 4.93
CA GLU A 25 45.13 12.34 4.94
C GLU A 25 44.37 11.64 6.09
N GLY A 26 44.22 12.28 7.25
CA GLY A 26 43.42 11.74 8.36
C GLY A 26 41.92 12.05 8.26
N LEU A 27 41.54 13.11 7.51
CA LEU A 27 40.14 13.50 7.32
C LEU A 27 39.42 12.55 6.38
N ILE A 28 40.07 12.05 5.34
CA ILE A 28 39.51 11.12 4.37
C ILE A 28 39.00 9.81 5.02
N PRO A 29 39.83 9.10 5.85
CA PRO A 29 39.35 7.92 6.56
C PRO A 29 38.20 8.21 7.52
N LEU A 30 38.18 9.37 8.19
CA LEU A 30 37.12 9.76 9.11
C LEU A 30 35.80 9.98 8.35
N ILE A 31 35.83 10.72 7.23
CA ILE A 31 34.65 10.93 6.38
C ILE A 31 34.13 9.59 5.85
N LEU A 32 35.01 8.71 5.40
CA LEU A 32 34.65 7.39 4.88
C LEU A 32 34.00 6.51 5.96
N LEU A 33 34.51 6.56 7.19
CA LEU A 33 33.94 5.87 8.34
C LEU A 33 32.52 6.41 8.68
N VAL A 34 32.34 7.73 8.64
CA VAL A 34 31.03 8.34 8.84
C VAL A 34 30.05 7.93 7.74
N ILE A 35 30.48 7.93 6.47
CA ILE A 35 29.66 7.51 5.34
C ILE A 35 29.26 6.03 5.49
N ILE A 36 30.20 5.15 5.82
CA ILE A 36 29.93 3.73 6.06
C ILE A 36 28.99 3.56 7.26
N GLY A 37 29.20 4.31 8.34
CA GLY A 37 28.33 4.29 9.52
C GLY A 37 26.88 4.69 9.18
N VAL A 38 26.73 5.81 8.47
CA VAL A 38 25.40 6.29 8.01
C VAL A 38 24.76 5.29 7.05
N ALA A 39 25.52 4.75 6.09
CA ALA A 39 25.04 3.73 5.17
C ALA A 39 24.61 2.45 5.89
N SER A 40 25.38 2.02 6.89
CA SER A 40 25.03 0.86 7.72
C SER A 40 23.76 1.09 8.54
N LEU A 41 23.64 2.23 9.21
CA LEU A 41 22.45 2.59 9.98
C LEU A 41 21.21 2.69 9.09
N ASN A 42 21.36 3.23 7.88
CA ASN A 42 20.28 3.26 6.88
C ASN A 42 19.94 1.85 6.37
N TYR A 43 20.96 1.01 6.14
CA TYR A 43 20.78 -0.39 5.73
C TYR A 43 19.99 -1.22 6.77
N PHE A 44 20.25 -1.00 8.06
CA PHE A 44 19.55 -1.64 9.16
C PHE A 44 18.21 -0.95 9.54
N GLY A 45 17.83 0.11 8.82
CA GLY A 45 16.57 0.81 9.06
C GLY A 45 16.52 1.66 10.33
N VAL A 46 17.67 1.97 10.94
CA VAL A 46 17.78 2.81 12.14
C VAL A 46 17.60 4.30 11.80
N ILE A 47 18.07 4.70 10.62
CA ILE A 47 17.89 6.06 10.07
C ILE A 47 17.37 5.96 8.64
N ASP A 48 16.63 6.95 8.18
CA ASP A 48 16.13 7.03 6.81
C ASP A 48 16.85 8.13 6.03
N VAL A 49 17.74 7.72 5.14
CA VAL A 49 18.46 8.64 4.25
C VAL A 49 17.93 8.44 2.83
N PRO A 50 17.25 9.45 2.25
CA PRO A 50 16.41 9.29 1.05
C PRO A 50 17.16 8.89 -0.23
N PHE A 51 18.48 8.80 -0.23
CA PHE A 51 19.27 8.41 -1.42
C PHE A 51 20.12 7.16 -1.22
N LEU A 52 20.07 6.54 -0.03
CA LEU A 52 20.81 5.32 0.24
C LEU A 52 19.89 4.10 0.12
N PRO A 53 20.40 2.99 -0.49
CA PRO A 53 19.62 1.76 -0.53
C PRO A 53 19.38 1.27 0.90
N LYS A 54 18.10 1.10 1.24
CA LYS A 54 17.70 0.42 2.47
C LYS A 54 18.10 -1.05 2.33
N GLY A 55 18.64 -1.64 3.37
CA GLY A 55 18.72 -3.09 3.45
C GLY A 55 17.34 -3.66 3.23
N SER A 56 17.23 -4.88 2.75
CA SER A 56 15.94 -5.53 2.47
C SER A 56 15.15 -5.80 3.76
N ALA A 57 14.73 -4.72 4.43
CA ALA A 57 13.69 -4.84 5.43
C ALA A 57 12.49 -5.50 4.74
N ARG A 58 11.96 -6.57 5.33
CA ARG A 58 10.77 -7.24 4.81
C ARG A 58 9.65 -6.23 4.70
N VAL A 59 8.91 -6.27 3.62
CA VAL A 59 7.73 -5.44 3.42
C VAL A 59 6.74 -5.69 4.55
N GLN A 60 6.30 -4.64 5.23
CA GLN A 60 5.31 -4.74 6.30
C GLN A 60 3.91 -4.60 5.71
N VAL A 61 3.13 -5.66 5.77
CA VAL A 61 1.76 -5.69 5.24
C VAL A 61 0.77 -5.76 6.40
N LEU A 62 -0.21 -4.86 6.42
CA LEU A 62 -1.36 -4.94 7.31
C LEU A 62 -2.55 -5.47 6.51
N VAL A 63 -3.09 -6.60 6.93
CA VAL A 63 -4.36 -7.11 6.41
C VAL A 63 -5.47 -6.69 7.37
N ILE A 64 -6.40 -5.87 6.88
CA ILE A 64 -7.58 -5.44 7.65
C ILE A 64 -8.77 -6.26 7.17
N GLY A 65 -9.34 -7.05 8.06
CA GLY A 65 -10.47 -7.92 7.79
C GLY A 65 -10.13 -9.41 7.87
N GLU A 66 -10.74 -10.22 7.03
CA GLU A 66 -10.67 -11.69 7.07
C GLU A 66 -10.17 -12.23 5.72
N PRO A 67 -8.84 -12.33 5.52
CA PRO A 67 -8.29 -12.85 4.28
C PRO A 67 -8.68 -14.31 4.06
N SER A 68 -8.93 -14.69 2.81
CA SER A 68 -9.23 -16.06 2.42
C SER A 68 -8.08 -17.02 2.75
N LEU A 69 -8.36 -18.31 2.75
CA LEU A 69 -7.31 -19.32 2.91
C LEU A 69 -6.26 -19.22 1.81
N GLY A 70 -6.70 -18.96 0.55
CA GLY A 70 -5.81 -18.79 -0.60
C GLY A 70 -4.89 -17.59 -0.44
N GLU A 71 -5.40 -16.47 0.06
CA GLU A 71 -4.61 -15.27 0.34
C GLU A 71 -3.58 -15.52 1.44
N ARG A 72 -3.98 -16.18 2.54
CA ARG A 72 -3.06 -16.53 3.64
C ARG A 72 -1.92 -17.40 3.12
N VAL A 73 -2.24 -18.45 2.36
CA VAL A 73 -1.21 -19.32 1.76
C VAL A 73 -0.30 -18.54 0.82
N ALA A 74 -0.84 -17.62 0.02
CA ALA A 74 -0.05 -16.79 -0.88
C ALA A 74 0.89 -15.84 -0.10
N LEU A 75 0.40 -15.22 0.98
CA LEU A 75 1.20 -14.34 1.84
C LEU A 75 2.27 -15.12 2.61
N ASP A 76 1.94 -16.32 3.14
CA ASP A 76 2.89 -17.19 3.83
C ASP A 76 4.01 -17.65 2.92
N ASN A 77 3.72 -17.96 1.65
CA ASN A 77 4.72 -18.28 0.64
C ASN A 77 5.69 -17.11 0.35
N LEU A 78 5.31 -15.89 0.70
CA LEU A 78 6.13 -14.69 0.58
C LEU A 78 6.83 -14.29 1.89
N SER A 79 6.79 -15.13 2.93
CA SER A 79 7.36 -14.84 4.27
C SER A 79 8.86 -14.49 4.28
N GLY A 80 9.61 -14.93 3.26
CA GLY A 80 11.00 -14.49 3.04
C GLY A 80 11.14 -13.01 2.63
N PHE A 81 10.08 -12.45 2.01
CA PHE A 81 10.08 -11.11 1.44
C PHE A 81 9.22 -10.12 2.25
N LEU A 82 8.13 -10.58 2.85
CA LEU A 82 7.22 -9.74 3.64
C LEU A 82 6.96 -10.31 5.02
N ASN A 83 6.48 -9.45 5.92
CA ASN A 83 5.80 -9.82 7.14
C ASN A 83 4.38 -9.26 7.07
N TYR A 84 3.37 -10.04 7.45
CA TYR A 84 2.02 -9.52 7.53
C TYR A 84 1.39 -9.72 8.91
N ARG A 85 0.46 -8.84 9.24
CA ARG A 85 -0.38 -8.93 10.42
C ARG A 85 -1.83 -8.76 10.01
N THR A 86 -2.72 -9.54 10.61
CA THR A 86 -4.15 -9.43 10.36
C THR A 86 -4.83 -8.76 11.55
N ARG A 87 -5.74 -7.82 11.27
CA ARG A 87 -6.58 -7.16 12.28
C ARG A 87 -8.00 -7.01 11.75
N ALA A 88 -8.98 -7.22 12.60
CA ALA A 88 -10.38 -6.98 12.26
C ALA A 88 -10.64 -5.47 12.09
N ALA A 89 -11.54 -5.09 11.18
CA ALA A 89 -11.83 -3.69 10.88
C ALA A 89 -12.43 -2.93 12.07
N ASP A 90 -13.23 -3.59 12.90
CA ASP A 90 -13.83 -3.04 14.12
C ASP A 90 -12.80 -2.69 15.20
N SER A 91 -11.63 -3.35 15.19
CA SER A 91 -10.52 -3.05 16.10
C SER A 91 -9.91 -1.65 15.93
N PHE A 92 -10.28 -0.95 14.87
CA PHE A 92 -9.82 0.41 14.55
C PHE A 92 -10.80 1.52 14.96
N GLY A 93 -11.47 1.38 16.11
CA GLY A 93 -12.47 2.35 16.58
C GLY A 93 -11.97 3.80 16.67
N ASN A 94 -10.69 4.00 16.99
CA ASN A 94 -10.01 5.30 17.03
C ASN A 94 -8.74 5.27 16.16
N ALA A 95 -8.83 4.70 14.95
CA ALA A 95 -7.68 4.56 14.08
C ALA A 95 -7.01 5.91 13.82
N SER A 96 -5.73 6.01 14.13
CA SER A 96 -4.91 7.12 13.68
C SER A 96 -4.23 6.76 12.36
N SER A 97 -4.13 7.72 11.45
CA SER A 97 -3.36 7.51 10.21
C SER A 97 -1.90 7.17 10.50
N GLU A 98 -1.36 7.59 11.65
CA GLU A 98 0.01 7.32 12.08
C GLU A 98 0.27 5.85 12.33
N GLU A 99 -0.71 5.12 12.85
CA GLU A 99 -0.61 3.67 13.01
C GLU A 99 -0.48 2.97 11.65
N LEU A 100 -1.23 3.44 10.65
CA LEU A 100 -1.21 2.87 9.30
C LEU A 100 0.13 3.11 8.59
N PHE A 101 0.85 4.20 8.90
CA PHE A 101 2.17 4.49 8.32
C PHE A 101 3.30 3.57 8.78
N GLN A 102 3.05 2.70 9.75
CA GLN A 102 4.00 1.65 10.12
C GLN A 102 4.05 0.52 9.10
N TYR A 103 3.12 0.50 8.15
CA TYR A 103 3.00 -0.53 7.13
C TYR A 103 3.28 0.04 5.73
N ASP A 104 4.03 -0.72 4.94
CA ASP A 104 4.34 -0.37 3.56
C ASP A 104 3.13 -0.55 2.64
N ILE A 105 2.32 -1.58 2.92
CA ILE A 105 1.11 -1.92 2.15
C ILE A 105 -0.01 -2.26 3.13
N ILE A 106 -1.20 -1.76 2.86
CA ILE A 106 -2.43 -2.19 3.52
C ILE A 106 -3.23 -3.04 2.55
N MET A 107 -3.67 -4.21 2.97
CA MET A 107 -4.64 -5.04 2.27
C MET A 107 -5.95 -5.01 3.04
N PHE A 108 -7.01 -4.53 2.42
CA PHE A 108 -8.31 -4.39 3.03
C PHE A 108 -9.27 -5.43 2.43
N ASP A 109 -9.50 -6.50 3.18
CA ASP A 109 -10.35 -7.62 2.77
C ASP A 109 -11.36 -8.00 3.85
N GLN A 110 -12.61 -7.66 3.60
CA GLN A 110 -13.76 -8.11 4.34
C GLN A 110 -14.67 -9.03 3.49
N SER A 111 -14.16 -9.55 2.35
CA SER A 111 -14.98 -10.36 1.44
C SER A 111 -15.60 -11.59 2.11
N ASN A 112 -14.90 -12.15 3.09
CA ASN A 112 -15.35 -13.28 3.90
C ASN A 112 -16.04 -12.88 5.22
N SER A 113 -15.95 -11.60 5.60
CA SER A 113 -16.61 -11.10 6.82
C SER A 113 -18.12 -10.96 6.61
N SER A 114 -18.88 -11.26 7.64
CA SER A 114 -20.35 -10.98 7.67
C SER A 114 -20.64 -9.49 7.85
N ASP A 115 -19.69 -8.71 8.42
CA ASP A 115 -19.79 -7.27 8.54
C ASP A 115 -18.78 -6.60 7.59
N LYS A 116 -19.28 -5.85 6.63
CA LYS A 116 -18.49 -5.08 5.66
C LYS A 116 -18.50 -3.58 5.97
N SER A 117 -18.83 -3.24 7.20
CA SER A 117 -18.85 -1.86 7.64
C SER A 117 -17.47 -1.36 8.04
N VAL A 118 -17.26 -0.06 7.90
CA VAL A 118 -16.04 0.64 8.28
C VAL A 118 -16.42 1.89 9.06
N THR A 119 -15.74 2.11 10.18
CA THR A 119 -15.90 3.34 10.95
C THR A 119 -15.42 4.57 10.15
N VAL A 120 -16.05 5.72 10.38
CA VAL A 120 -15.60 6.98 9.77
C VAL A 120 -14.12 7.23 10.06
N ALA A 121 -13.68 6.93 11.28
CA ALA A 121 -12.28 7.10 11.69
C ALA A 121 -11.31 6.26 10.85
N LEU A 122 -11.63 4.99 10.58
CA LEU A 122 -10.78 4.13 9.74
C LEU A 122 -10.83 4.60 8.27
N GLY A 123 -12.00 4.97 7.75
CA GLY A 123 -12.13 5.52 6.40
C GLY A 123 -11.27 6.77 6.20
N ASP A 124 -11.34 7.73 7.13
CA ASP A 124 -10.53 8.94 7.11
C ASP A 124 -9.03 8.65 7.26
N ALA A 125 -8.67 7.69 8.11
CA ALA A 125 -7.28 7.29 8.29
C ALA A 125 -6.69 6.69 7.00
N LEU A 126 -7.45 5.84 6.30
CA LEU A 126 -7.06 5.27 5.00
C LEU A 126 -6.95 6.35 3.91
N GLN A 127 -7.90 7.30 3.85
CA GLN A 127 -7.79 8.44 2.92
C GLN A 127 -6.50 9.24 3.17
N LYS A 128 -6.19 9.56 4.43
CA LYS A 128 -4.96 10.27 4.81
C LYS A 128 -3.70 9.44 4.50
N TYR A 129 -3.75 8.13 4.74
CA TYR A 129 -2.67 7.22 4.40
C TYR A 129 -2.37 7.25 2.90
N ILE A 130 -3.39 7.13 2.05
CA ILE A 130 -3.24 7.21 0.59
C ILE A 130 -2.76 8.60 0.14
N ALA A 131 -3.31 9.68 0.70
CA ALA A 131 -2.90 11.05 0.38
C ALA A 131 -1.41 11.33 0.68
N LYS A 132 -0.81 10.59 1.60
CA LYS A 132 0.62 10.68 1.93
C LYS A 132 1.50 9.65 1.22
N GLY A 133 1.01 8.99 0.17
CA GLY A 133 1.77 8.03 -0.63
C GLY A 133 1.60 6.57 -0.23
N GLY A 134 0.66 6.27 0.66
CA GLY A 134 0.34 4.91 1.08
C GLY A 134 -0.15 4.02 -0.08
N LYS A 135 -0.11 2.73 0.13
CA LYS A 135 -0.42 1.69 -0.87
C LYS A 135 -1.49 0.75 -0.33
N LEU A 136 -2.61 0.67 -1.02
CA LEU A 136 -3.78 -0.08 -0.60
C LEU A 136 -4.15 -1.14 -1.64
N ILE A 137 -4.35 -2.37 -1.19
CA ILE A 137 -5.04 -3.42 -1.93
C ILE A 137 -6.44 -3.52 -1.33
N MET A 138 -7.46 -3.43 -2.15
CA MET A 138 -8.86 -3.54 -1.73
C MET A 138 -9.52 -4.70 -2.44
N VAL A 139 -10.29 -5.51 -1.72
CA VAL A 139 -10.88 -6.75 -2.24
C VAL A 139 -12.40 -6.65 -2.23
N MET A 140 -13.01 -6.85 -3.39
CA MET A 140 -14.45 -6.97 -3.58
C MET A 140 -15.25 -5.85 -2.88
N ASN A 141 -16.32 -6.18 -2.18
CA ASN A 141 -17.18 -5.24 -1.46
C ASN A 141 -16.69 -4.89 -0.04
N SER A 142 -15.41 -5.02 0.24
CA SER A 142 -14.83 -4.60 1.52
C SER A 142 -15.07 -3.11 1.77
N GLY A 143 -15.55 -2.78 2.97
CA GLY A 143 -15.82 -1.40 3.37
C GLY A 143 -16.97 -0.73 2.62
N ILE A 144 -17.90 -1.50 2.08
CA ILE A 144 -19.02 -0.98 1.28
C ILE A 144 -20.01 -0.18 2.11
N TYR A 145 -20.03 -0.38 3.43
CA TYR A 145 -20.90 0.32 4.36
C TYR A 145 -20.09 1.23 5.27
N GLN A 146 -20.54 2.48 5.41
CA GLN A 146 -20.00 3.36 6.44
C GLN A 146 -20.76 3.12 7.75
N SER A 147 -20.04 2.80 8.82
CA SER A 147 -20.60 2.71 10.15
C SER A 147 -20.83 4.13 10.71
N VAL A 148 -22.08 4.53 10.82
CA VAL A 148 -22.51 5.83 11.39
C VAL A 148 -23.10 5.61 12.79
N GLY A 149 -22.42 4.89 13.67
CA GLY A 149 -23.06 4.48 14.90
C GLY A 149 -22.50 5.05 16.18
N PHE A 150 -23.35 5.68 16.96
CA PHE A 150 -23.34 5.69 18.41
C PHE A 150 -24.05 4.43 18.88
N ASN A 151 -23.42 3.59 19.72
CA ASN A 151 -23.98 2.35 20.30
C ASN A 151 -24.05 1.09 19.39
N GLY A 152 -23.14 0.92 18.44
CA GLY A 152 -23.03 -0.40 17.75
C GLY A 152 -24.12 -0.73 16.75
N TYR A 153 -25.03 0.19 16.45
CA TYR A 153 -25.97 0.03 15.36
C TYR A 153 -25.35 0.54 14.06
N THR A 154 -24.96 -0.40 13.22
CA THR A 154 -24.48 -0.15 11.87
C THR A 154 -25.67 -0.08 10.94
N ALA A 155 -26.24 1.07 10.75
CA ALA A 155 -27.18 1.32 9.67
C ALA A 155 -26.63 2.46 8.83
N SER A 156 -25.80 2.14 7.87
CA SER A 156 -25.55 3.08 6.78
C SER A 156 -26.57 2.80 5.68
N ASP A 157 -27.48 3.72 5.47
CA ASP A 157 -28.37 3.70 4.30
C ASP A 157 -27.60 3.98 3.00
N VAL A 158 -26.33 4.39 3.13
CA VAL A 158 -25.46 4.72 2.01
C VAL A 158 -24.56 3.53 1.70
N ILE A 159 -24.79 2.92 0.53
CA ILE A 159 -24.00 1.81 0.00
C ILE A 159 -23.03 2.37 -1.04
N GLY A 160 -21.76 2.10 -0.87
CA GLY A 160 -20.74 2.51 -1.84
C GLY A 160 -19.48 3.06 -1.18
N TRP A 161 -18.37 2.83 -1.83
CA TRP A 161 -17.05 3.22 -1.32
C TRP A 161 -16.85 4.72 -1.17
N LYS A 162 -17.56 5.54 -1.95
CA LYS A 162 -17.44 7.01 -1.89
C LYS A 162 -17.81 7.59 -0.53
N ALA A 163 -18.79 7.01 0.14
CA ALA A 163 -19.18 7.45 1.47
C ALA A 163 -18.10 7.15 2.50
N THR A 164 -17.45 5.99 2.40
CA THR A 164 -16.46 5.51 3.36
C THR A 164 -15.06 6.04 3.06
N PHE A 165 -14.64 6.00 1.80
CA PHE A 165 -13.26 6.23 1.39
C PHE A 165 -13.10 7.45 0.46
N GLY A 166 -14.13 8.25 0.25
CA GLY A 166 -14.07 9.33 -0.73
C GLY A 166 -13.77 8.81 -2.14
N ASN A 167 -12.85 9.47 -2.82
CA ASN A 167 -12.51 9.14 -4.20
C ASN A 167 -11.23 8.30 -4.36
N ILE A 168 -10.77 7.60 -3.31
CA ILE A 168 -9.52 6.83 -3.42
C ILE A 168 -9.70 5.47 -4.09
N VAL A 169 -10.90 4.88 -4.04
CA VAL A 169 -11.18 3.54 -4.59
C VAL A 169 -11.36 3.61 -6.10
N PRO A 170 -10.72 2.69 -6.88
CA PRO A 170 -10.79 2.70 -8.34
C PRO A 170 -12.09 2.12 -8.92
N ALA A 171 -13.04 1.70 -8.09
CA ALA A 171 -14.28 1.04 -8.48
C ALA A 171 -15.50 1.83 -8.05
N GLU A 172 -16.55 1.78 -8.87
CA GLU A 172 -17.89 2.30 -8.57
C GLU A 172 -18.93 1.21 -8.69
N CYS A 173 -19.92 1.25 -7.80
CA CYS A 173 -21.09 0.41 -7.89
C CYS A 173 -21.96 0.83 -9.08
N VAL A 174 -22.50 -0.12 -9.79
CA VAL A 174 -23.49 0.13 -10.82
C VAL A 174 -24.89 0.01 -10.19
N ALA A 175 -25.81 0.90 -10.54
CA ALA A 175 -27.19 0.76 -10.11
C ALA A 175 -27.82 -0.45 -10.83
N SER A 176 -28.43 -1.37 -10.07
CA SER A 176 -29.23 -2.45 -10.65
C SER A 176 -30.55 -1.91 -11.19
N HIS A 177 -31.30 -2.74 -11.96
CA HIS A 177 -32.62 -2.41 -12.44
C HIS A 177 -33.63 -2.04 -11.34
N ASP A 178 -33.42 -2.60 -10.13
CA ASP A 178 -34.29 -2.38 -8.97
C ASP A 178 -33.79 -1.24 -8.05
N GLY A 179 -32.79 -0.47 -8.50
CA GLY A 179 -32.18 0.60 -7.72
C GLY A 179 -31.22 0.13 -6.59
N VAL A 180 -31.02 -1.19 -6.49
CA VAL A 180 -30.07 -1.75 -5.51
C VAL A 180 -28.64 -1.64 -6.06
N PRO A 181 -27.67 -1.08 -5.31
CA PRO A 181 -26.30 -1.04 -5.76
C PRO A 181 -25.71 -2.44 -5.96
N SER A 182 -25.06 -2.66 -7.11
CA SER A 182 -24.50 -3.95 -7.51
C SER A 182 -23.37 -4.48 -6.62
N CYS A 183 -22.81 -3.61 -5.81
CA CYS A 183 -21.73 -3.96 -4.87
C CYS A 183 -22.24 -4.31 -3.47
N ARG A 184 -23.58 -4.25 -3.26
CA ARG A 184 -24.20 -4.67 -2.01
C ARG A 184 -23.92 -6.15 -1.75
N GLU A 185 -23.80 -6.50 -0.49
CA GLU A 185 -23.75 -7.90 -0.05
C GLU A 185 -24.93 -8.70 -0.61
N GLY A 186 -24.66 -9.92 -1.10
CA GLY A 186 -25.65 -10.77 -1.76
C GLY A 186 -25.88 -10.46 -3.24
N GLN A 187 -25.21 -9.46 -3.81
CA GLN A 187 -25.22 -9.15 -5.25
C GLN A 187 -24.02 -9.74 -5.99
N GLU A 188 -23.19 -10.51 -5.29
CA GLU A 188 -22.03 -11.17 -5.90
C GLU A 188 -22.50 -12.21 -6.93
N GLN A 189 -21.86 -12.18 -8.08
CA GLN A 189 -22.10 -13.15 -9.15
C GLN A 189 -21.03 -14.22 -9.10
N SER A 190 -21.43 -15.49 -9.24
CA SER A 190 -20.51 -16.60 -9.39
C SER A 190 -20.36 -16.93 -10.87
N VAL A 191 -19.16 -16.80 -11.39
CA VAL A 191 -18.83 -17.09 -12.79
C VAL A 191 -17.73 -18.12 -12.88
N ILE A 192 -17.89 -19.10 -13.78
CA ILE A 192 -16.81 -20.01 -14.15
C ILE A 192 -16.01 -19.32 -15.26
N GLY A 193 -14.77 -18.95 -14.97
CA GLY A 193 -14.02 -18.14 -15.91
C GLY A 193 -12.54 -18.03 -15.58
N ARG A 194 -11.89 -17.09 -16.24
CA ARG A 194 -10.47 -16.79 -16.12
C ARG A 194 -10.24 -15.27 -16.00
N VAL A 195 -9.16 -14.91 -15.34
CA VAL A 195 -8.65 -13.54 -15.32
C VAL A 195 -7.72 -13.35 -16.49
N TRP A 196 -8.03 -12.42 -17.37
CA TRP A 196 -7.27 -12.10 -18.56
C TRP A 196 -6.57 -10.75 -18.41
N GLN A 197 -5.36 -10.65 -18.89
CA GLN A 197 -4.62 -9.43 -19.00
C GLN A 197 -5.32 -8.46 -19.97
N GLN A 198 -5.47 -7.20 -19.56
CA GLN A 198 -5.96 -6.12 -20.42
C GLN A 198 -4.85 -5.12 -20.72
N ASP A 199 -4.04 -4.79 -19.73
CA ASP A 199 -2.86 -3.93 -19.89
C ASP A 199 -1.59 -4.80 -19.99
N PHE A 200 -1.06 -4.94 -21.21
CA PHE A 200 0.05 -5.85 -21.51
C PHE A 200 1.38 -5.42 -20.90
N ASP A 201 1.53 -4.12 -20.59
CA ASP A 201 2.77 -3.56 -20.03
C ASP A 201 2.74 -3.46 -18.49
N HIS A 202 1.62 -3.81 -17.87
CA HIS A 202 1.47 -3.60 -16.43
C HIS A 202 2.20 -4.66 -15.59
N PRO A 203 3.07 -4.27 -14.62
CA PRO A 203 3.88 -5.22 -13.84
C PRO A 203 3.07 -6.27 -13.06
N ILE A 204 1.84 -5.95 -12.65
CA ILE A 204 0.95 -6.88 -11.94
C ILE A 204 0.66 -8.13 -12.77
N MET A 205 0.53 -8.00 -14.08
CA MET A 205 0.27 -9.11 -14.99
C MET A 205 1.54 -9.66 -15.66
N GLN A 206 2.72 -9.20 -15.24
CA GLN A 206 3.98 -9.63 -15.86
C GLN A 206 4.15 -11.14 -15.80
N GLY A 207 4.30 -11.76 -16.98
CA GLY A 207 4.44 -13.21 -17.12
C GLY A 207 3.13 -14.01 -16.96
N ILE A 208 1.98 -13.32 -16.84
CA ILE A 208 0.65 -13.92 -16.69
C ILE A 208 -0.30 -13.29 -17.70
N GLU A 209 -0.50 -13.95 -18.83
CA GLU A 209 -1.49 -13.50 -19.83
C GLU A 209 -2.91 -13.84 -19.37
N VAL A 210 -3.06 -15.02 -18.75
CA VAL A 210 -4.34 -15.54 -18.26
C VAL A 210 -4.15 -16.38 -17.00
N ALA A 211 -5.06 -16.30 -16.06
CA ALA A 211 -5.07 -17.11 -14.85
C ALA A 211 -6.49 -17.69 -14.58
N PRO A 212 -6.60 -19.02 -14.39
CA PRO A 212 -5.56 -20.03 -14.57
C PRO A 212 -5.10 -20.14 -16.05
N PRO A 213 -3.93 -20.73 -16.33
CA PRO A 213 -3.42 -20.90 -17.70
C PRO A 213 -4.38 -21.65 -18.61
N ILE A 214 -4.27 -21.40 -19.93
CA ILE A 214 -5.02 -22.16 -20.93
C ILE A 214 -4.53 -23.62 -20.87
N GLY A 215 -5.48 -24.54 -20.67
CA GLY A 215 -5.16 -25.97 -20.45
C GLY A 215 -5.53 -26.44 -19.04
N ASP A 216 -5.48 -25.58 -18.07
CA ASP A 216 -6.03 -25.85 -16.74
C ASP A 216 -7.54 -25.60 -16.72
N ALA A 217 -8.25 -26.17 -15.75
CA ALA A 217 -9.66 -25.91 -15.58
C ALA A 217 -9.93 -24.44 -15.21
N PRO A 218 -10.98 -23.80 -15.77
CA PRO A 218 -11.41 -22.47 -15.32
C PRO A 218 -11.85 -22.52 -13.86
N GLN A 219 -11.80 -21.38 -13.18
CA GLN A 219 -12.13 -21.28 -11.77
C GLN A 219 -13.54 -20.70 -11.57
N ALA A 220 -14.19 -21.09 -10.48
CA ALA A 220 -15.39 -20.45 -10.00
C ALA A 220 -15.00 -19.17 -9.24
N LEU A 221 -15.18 -18.02 -9.88
CA LEU A 221 -14.85 -16.71 -9.33
C LEU A 221 -16.13 -16.02 -8.85
N LYS A 222 -16.12 -15.49 -7.63
CA LYS A 222 -17.12 -14.52 -7.19
C LYS A 222 -16.67 -13.15 -7.64
N THR A 223 -17.59 -12.36 -8.20
CA THR A 223 -17.29 -11.03 -8.72
C THR A 223 -18.50 -10.11 -8.58
N LEU A 224 -18.29 -8.82 -8.69
CA LEU A 224 -19.34 -7.80 -8.64
C LEU A 224 -19.51 -7.13 -10.00
N ALA A 225 -20.73 -6.73 -10.34
CA ALA A 225 -20.96 -5.85 -11.47
C ALA A 225 -20.58 -4.43 -11.06
N ILE A 226 -19.38 -4.03 -11.42
CA ILE A 226 -18.80 -2.70 -11.13
C ILE A 226 -18.32 -2.02 -12.41
N GLN A 227 -18.10 -0.74 -12.32
CA GLN A 227 -17.36 0.02 -13.33
C GLN A 227 -16.10 0.66 -12.75
N ALA A 228 -15.17 0.97 -13.63
CA ALA A 228 -13.97 1.72 -13.22
C ALA A 228 -14.37 3.17 -12.90
N ASP A 229 -13.89 3.69 -11.77
CA ASP A 229 -14.05 5.10 -11.40
C ASP A 229 -13.24 6.01 -12.34
N ALA A 230 -13.60 7.28 -12.39
CA ALA A 230 -12.88 8.27 -13.17
C ALA A 230 -11.39 8.33 -12.77
N GLY A 231 -10.50 8.17 -13.75
CA GLY A 231 -9.06 8.11 -13.53
C GLY A 231 -8.52 6.75 -13.09
N ALA A 232 -9.36 5.73 -12.96
CA ALA A 232 -8.92 4.36 -12.76
C ALA A 232 -8.53 3.69 -14.09
N LYS A 233 -7.52 2.83 -14.02
CA LYS A 233 -7.04 2.00 -15.14
C LYS A 233 -7.44 0.54 -14.91
N THR A 234 -8.03 -0.10 -15.90
CA THR A 234 -8.29 -1.54 -15.86
C THR A 234 -7.03 -2.29 -16.30
N ILE A 235 -6.53 -3.13 -15.39
CA ILE A 235 -5.33 -3.94 -15.60
C ILE A 235 -5.69 -5.32 -16.16
N ALA A 236 -6.78 -5.90 -15.65
CA ALA A 236 -7.24 -7.22 -16.03
C ALA A 236 -8.78 -7.29 -15.97
N TYR A 237 -9.34 -8.25 -16.70
CA TYR A 237 -10.77 -8.54 -16.69
C TYR A 237 -11.04 -10.04 -16.47
N ILE A 238 -12.17 -10.35 -15.85
CA ILE A 238 -12.70 -11.71 -15.79
C ILE A 238 -13.53 -11.94 -17.05
N LYS A 239 -13.28 -13.06 -17.74
CA LYS A 239 -14.11 -13.53 -18.84
C LYS A 239 -14.72 -14.87 -18.45
N ALA A 240 -16.04 -14.91 -18.47
CA ALA A 240 -16.79 -16.13 -18.26
C ALA A 240 -16.65 -17.08 -19.46
N GLU A 241 -16.51 -18.39 -19.20
CA GLU A 241 -16.27 -19.39 -20.27
C GLU A 241 -17.51 -19.58 -21.17
N ASN A 242 -18.69 -19.57 -20.59
CA ASN A 242 -19.92 -19.96 -21.29
C ASN A 242 -20.84 -18.79 -21.64
N THR A 243 -20.40 -17.54 -21.38
CA THR A 243 -21.18 -16.35 -21.68
C THR A 243 -20.27 -15.26 -22.23
N PRO A 244 -20.80 -14.31 -23.00
CA PRO A 244 -20.00 -13.16 -23.45
C PRO A 244 -19.73 -12.14 -22.35
N GLN A 245 -20.10 -12.44 -21.09
CA GLN A 245 -19.94 -11.51 -19.99
C GLN A 245 -18.48 -11.34 -19.61
N THR A 246 -18.12 -10.09 -19.40
CA THR A 246 -16.83 -9.69 -18.87
C THR A 246 -17.00 -8.74 -17.69
N PHE A 247 -16.11 -8.84 -16.71
CA PHE A 247 -16.12 -7.97 -15.53
C PHE A 247 -14.72 -7.39 -15.32
N PRO A 248 -14.57 -6.13 -14.94
CA PRO A 248 -13.27 -5.64 -14.47
C PRO A 248 -12.78 -6.54 -13.34
N ALA A 249 -11.56 -7.07 -13.49
CA ALA A 249 -10.96 -7.95 -12.48
C ALA A 249 -10.04 -7.19 -11.54
N ILE A 250 -9.15 -6.39 -12.12
CA ILE A 250 -8.16 -5.62 -11.38
C ILE A 250 -8.16 -4.20 -11.91
N LEU A 251 -8.33 -3.25 -11.00
CA LEU A 251 -8.32 -1.82 -11.28
C LEU A 251 -7.19 -1.15 -10.49
N GLU A 252 -6.53 -0.17 -11.09
CA GLU A 252 -5.56 0.70 -10.44
C GLU A 252 -6.04 2.13 -10.44
N LYS A 253 -5.81 2.84 -9.34
CA LYS A 253 -5.94 4.28 -9.27
C LYS A 253 -4.73 4.88 -8.56
N LYS A 254 -4.04 5.79 -9.26
CA LYS A 254 -2.98 6.60 -8.69
C LYS A 254 -3.59 7.87 -8.13
N ASN A 255 -3.48 8.04 -6.83
CA ASN A 255 -4.03 9.17 -6.11
C ASN A 255 -2.93 10.21 -5.90
N PHE A 256 -3.20 11.46 -6.30
CA PHE A 256 -2.23 12.54 -6.11
C PHE A 256 -2.00 12.82 -4.60
N PRO A 257 -0.75 13.07 -4.14
CA PRO A 257 0.46 13.16 -4.95
C PRO A 257 1.16 11.82 -5.25
N MET A 258 0.98 10.74 -4.49
CA MET A 258 1.77 9.50 -4.69
C MET A 258 1.07 8.21 -4.27
N GLY A 259 -0.14 8.24 -3.70
CA GLY A 259 -0.83 7.04 -3.21
C GLY A 259 -1.32 6.15 -4.36
N THR A 260 -1.29 4.85 -4.15
CA THR A 260 -1.76 3.86 -5.14
C THR A 260 -2.77 2.93 -4.51
N VAL A 261 -3.89 2.73 -5.18
CA VAL A 261 -4.91 1.75 -4.79
C VAL A 261 -5.10 0.74 -5.90
N ILE A 262 -4.93 -0.53 -5.55
CA ILE A 262 -5.26 -1.68 -6.42
C ILE A 262 -6.53 -2.31 -5.88
N TYR A 263 -7.50 -2.50 -6.74
CA TYR A 263 -8.76 -3.13 -6.41
C TYR A 263 -8.89 -4.48 -7.12
N PHE A 264 -9.20 -5.52 -6.37
CA PHE A 264 -9.52 -6.84 -6.88
C PHE A 264 -11.02 -7.09 -6.81
N ASN A 265 -11.65 -7.34 -7.94
CA ASN A 265 -13.07 -7.69 -8.04
C ASN A 265 -13.33 -9.19 -7.88
N TYR A 266 -12.42 -9.88 -7.24
CA TYR A 266 -12.50 -11.30 -6.90
C TYR A 266 -11.50 -11.60 -5.77
N ASP A 267 -11.56 -12.79 -5.19
CA ASP A 267 -10.59 -13.23 -4.18
C ASP A 267 -9.19 -13.42 -4.81
N PRO A 268 -8.20 -12.54 -4.52
CA PRO A 268 -6.86 -12.65 -5.10
C PRO A 268 -6.10 -13.91 -4.68
N GLY A 269 -6.56 -14.61 -3.63
CA GLY A 269 -6.05 -15.94 -3.26
C GLY A 269 -6.26 -16.99 -4.33
N MET A 270 -7.23 -16.80 -5.24
CA MET A 270 -7.45 -17.65 -6.40
C MET A 270 -6.36 -17.52 -7.47
N THR A 271 -5.61 -16.42 -7.45
CA THR A 271 -4.53 -16.12 -8.40
C THR A 271 -3.26 -15.69 -7.66
N PRO A 272 -2.59 -16.60 -6.93
CA PRO A 272 -1.47 -16.22 -6.04
C PRO A 272 -0.28 -15.60 -6.79
N GLY A 273 -0.08 -15.93 -8.07
CA GLY A 273 0.94 -15.28 -8.92
C GLY A 273 0.65 -13.80 -9.15
N ILE A 274 -0.61 -13.43 -9.38
CA ILE A 274 -1.03 -12.04 -9.58
C ILE A 274 -0.93 -11.27 -8.25
N LEU A 275 -1.38 -11.85 -7.14
CA LEU A 275 -1.24 -11.25 -5.81
C LEU A 275 0.23 -10.99 -5.47
N LYS A 276 1.11 -11.96 -5.72
CA LYS A 276 2.55 -11.81 -5.57
C LYS A 276 3.08 -10.62 -6.38
N ASN A 277 2.77 -10.57 -7.68
CA ASN A 277 3.21 -9.47 -8.54
C ASN A 277 2.67 -8.11 -8.07
N THR A 278 1.44 -8.08 -7.55
CA THR A 278 0.84 -6.86 -6.97
C THR A 278 1.65 -6.36 -5.76
N ILE A 279 2.03 -7.24 -4.86
CA ILE A 279 2.86 -6.89 -3.70
C ILE A 279 4.23 -6.39 -4.14
N TYR A 280 4.86 -7.02 -5.14
CA TYR A 280 6.13 -6.56 -5.69
C TYR A 280 6.02 -5.21 -6.39
N TYR A 281 4.92 -4.95 -7.08
CA TYR A 281 4.67 -3.68 -7.75
C TYR A 281 4.47 -2.54 -6.75
N LEU A 282 3.81 -2.82 -5.64
CA LEU A 282 3.52 -1.82 -4.61
C LEU A 282 4.70 -1.56 -3.66
N LYS A 283 5.71 -2.43 -3.62
CA LYS A 283 6.92 -2.19 -2.83
C LYS A 283 7.69 -0.99 -3.41
#